data_a9494e44a7103448022adf8396fdadba
#
_entry.id   a9494e44a7103448022adf8396fdadba
#
_cell.length_a   1.000
_cell.length_b   1.000
_cell.length_c   1.000
_cell.angle_alpha   90.00
_cell.angle_beta   90.00
_cell.angle_gamma   90.00
#
_symmetry.space_group_name_H-M   'P 1'
#
loop_
_entity.id
_entity.type
_entity.pdbx_description
1 polymer ?
#
loop_
_entity_poly.entity_id
_entity_poly.type
_entity_poly.pdbx_seq_one_letter_code
_entity_poly.pdbx_strand_id
1 'polypeptide(L)'
;MTFTPKKSLRIGFVGSGFIAHFHLKSLLGVRNVEVTGVYSPTLSKRRKFADAVAELDLGTCRAHDSLEALLAADDVDAIWILSPNQTRLATMRVIADAVKAGRSKVFAIAC
;
A
#
# COMPACT_ATOMS: atom_id res chain seq x y z
N MET A 1 17.64 -30.13 6.60
CA MET A 1 17.64 -28.72 6.18
C MET A 1 16.26 -28.10 6.42
N THR A 2 16.22 -27.02 7.15
CA THR A 2 14.95 -26.36 7.44
C THR A 2 14.57 -25.44 6.29
N PHE A 3 13.43 -25.67 5.69
CA PHE A 3 12.91 -24.78 4.65
C PHE A 3 12.22 -23.57 5.30
N THR A 4 12.69 -22.38 4.97
CA THR A 4 12.06 -21.13 5.41
C THR A 4 11.34 -20.51 4.23
N PRO A 5 10.00 -20.46 4.23
CA PRO A 5 9.28 -19.81 3.14
C PRO A 5 9.64 -18.33 3.08
N LYS A 6 9.78 -17.83 1.86
CA LYS A 6 9.98 -16.41 1.66
C LYS A 6 8.73 -15.65 2.11
N LYS A 7 8.94 -14.61 2.88
CA LYS A 7 7.85 -13.70 3.23
C LYS A 7 7.48 -12.85 2.03
N SER A 8 6.19 -12.64 1.84
CA SER A 8 5.71 -11.69 0.84
C SER A 8 6.02 -10.27 1.29
N LEU A 9 6.39 -9.43 0.33
CA LEU A 9 6.45 -7.99 0.56
C LEU A 9 5.02 -7.45 0.59
N ARG A 10 4.64 -6.81 1.69
CA ARG A 10 3.27 -6.32 1.90
C ARG A 10 3.23 -4.84 1.57
N ILE A 11 2.47 -4.51 0.55
CA ILE A 11 2.44 -3.17 -0.04
C ILE A 11 1.16 -2.44 0.34
N GLY A 12 1.30 -1.20 0.81
CA GLY A 12 0.20 -0.27 0.96
C GLY A 12 0.20 0.73 -0.19
N PHE A 13 -0.96 0.96 -0.78
CA PHE A 13 -1.13 1.93 -1.87
C PHE A 13 -1.64 3.25 -1.32
N VAL A 14 -1.02 4.34 -1.74
CA VAL A 14 -1.57 5.68 -1.54
C VAL A 14 -2.07 6.17 -2.89
N GLY A 15 -3.39 6.23 -3.02
CA GLY A 15 -4.08 6.49 -4.28
C GLY A 15 -4.86 5.28 -4.74
N SER A 16 -6.01 5.52 -5.35
CA SER A 16 -6.92 4.44 -5.78
C SER A 16 -7.57 4.75 -7.13
N GLY A 17 -6.96 5.62 -7.93
CA GLY A 17 -7.47 5.99 -9.25
C GLY A 17 -7.03 5.00 -10.33
N PHE A 18 -7.18 5.43 -11.58
CA PHE A 18 -6.87 4.60 -12.76
C PHE A 18 -5.44 4.06 -12.73
N ILE A 19 -4.46 4.93 -12.41
CA ILE A 19 -3.05 4.53 -12.39
C ILE A 19 -2.80 3.49 -11.30
N ALA A 20 -3.43 3.63 -10.13
CA ALA A 20 -3.30 2.66 -9.06
C ALA A 20 -3.82 1.29 -9.48
N HIS A 21 -4.97 1.23 -10.15
CA HIS A 21 -5.51 -0.03 -10.68
C HIS A 21 -4.61 -0.63 -11.76
N PHE A 22 -4.02 0.21 -12.61
CA PHE A 22 -3.08 -0.24 -13.62
C PHE A 22 -1.86 -0.91 -12.99
N HIS A 23 -1.26 -0.27 -11.99
CA HIS A 23 -0.11 -0.84 -11.28
C HIS A 23 -0.48 -2.08 -10.47
N LEU A 24 -1.69 -2.11 -9.91
CA LEU A 24 -2.18 -3.29 -9.22
C LEU A 24 -2.15 -4.51 -10.13
N LYS A 25 -2.67 -4.37 -11.35
CA LYS A 25 -2.68 -5.46 -12.33
C LYS A 25 -1.28 -5.90 -12.73
N SER A 26 -0.32 -4.98 -12.73
CA SER A 26 1.07 -5.32 -13.05
C SER A 26 1.70 -6.28 -12.05
N LEU A 27 1.15 -6.35 -10.83
CA LEU A 27 1.66 -7.25 -9.79
C LEU A 27 1.28 -8.72 -10.03
N LEU A 28 0.38 -9.00 -10.95
CA LEU A 28 -0.02 -10.39 -11.26
C LEU A 28 1.15 -11.24 -11.71
N GLY A 29 2.18 -10.64 -12.31
CA GLY A 29 3.37 -11.35 -12.73
C GLY A 29 4.51 -11.31 -11.71
N VAL A 30 4.31 -10.73 -10.55
CA VAL A 30 5.35 -10.56 -9.55
C VAL A 30 5.16 -11.55 -8.41
N ARG A 31 6.22 -12.26 -8.03
CA ARG A 31 6.18 -13.23 -6.94
C ARG A 31 6.46 -12.57 -5.60
N ASN A 32 5.90 -13.15 -4.56
CA ASN A 32 6.18 -12.77 -3.17
C ASN A 32 5.82 -11.32 -2.87
N VAL A 33 4.71 -10.86 -3.45
CA VAL A 33 4.11 -9.56 -3.10
C VAL A 33 2.64 -9.76 -2.80
N GLU A 34 2.14 -8.96 -1.88
CA GLU A 34 0.70 -8.86 -1.65
C GLU A 34 0.35 -7.42 -1.32
N VAL A 35 -0.88 -7.04 -1.60
CA VAL A 35 -1.37 -5.69 -1.31
C VAL A 35 -2.26 -5.78 -0.08
N THR A 36 -1.84 -5.14 0.99
CA THR A 36 -2.48 -5.29 2.30
C THR A 36 -3.20 -4.05 2.78
N GLY A 37 -3.03 -2.92 2.12
CA GLY A 37 -3.70 -1.70 2.52
C GLY A 37 -3.79 -0.70 1.40
N VAL A 38 -4.77 0.20 1.50
CA VAL A 38 -4.93 1.32 0.59
C VAL A 38 -5.49 2.51 1.35
N TYR A 39 -5.00 3.69 1.00
CA TYR A 39 -5.60 4.95 1.41
C TYR A 39 -5.76 5.88 0.21
N SER A 40 -6.90 6.51 0.13
CA SER A 40 -7.19 7.66 -0.74
C SER A 40 -8.33 8.45 -0.12
N PRO A 41 -8.53 9.72 -0.51
CA PRO A 41 -9.53 10.57 0.14
C PRO A 41 -10.98 10.09 -0.03
N THR A 42 -11.29 9.36 -1.09
CA THR A 42 -12.67 8.95 -1.40
C THR A 42 -12.95 7.54 -0.93
N LEU A 43 -13.89 7.38 0.00
CA LEU A 43 -14.24 6.09 0.60
C LEU A 43 -14.64 5.05 -0.46
N SER A 44 -15.51 5.41 -1.40
CA SER A 44 -15.98 4.48 -2.42
C SER A 44 -14.84 3.98 -3.31
N LYS A 45 -13.88 4.85 -3.63
CA LYS A 45 -12.70 4.49 -4.43
C LYS A 45 -11.75 3.58 -3.66
N ARG A 46 -11.55 3.84 -2.36
CA ARG A 46 -10.73 2.96 -1.50
C ARG A 46 -11.31 1.55 -1.46
N ARG A 47 -12.62 1.44 -1.25
CA ARG A 47 -13.30 0.14 -1.18
C ARG A 47 -13.25 -0.59 -2.51
N LYS A 48 -13.47 0.12 -3.60
CA LYS A 48 -13.38 -0.48 -4.94
C LYS A 48 -11.99 -1.04 -5.21
N PHE A 49 -10.95 -0.32 -4.79
CA PHE A 49 -9.57 -0.79 -4.93
C PHE A 49 -9.34 -2.05 -4.08
N ALA A 50 -9.78 -2.05 -2.83
CA ALA A 50 -9.64 -3.21 -1.95
C ALA A 50 -10.36 -4.44 -2.51
N ASP A 51 -11.53 -4.25 -3.09
CA ASP A 51 -12.28 -5.32 -3.75
C ASP A 51 -11.52 -5.85 -4.97
N ALA A 52 -10.90 -4.96 -5.75
CA ALA A 52 -10.09 -5.36 -6.89
C ALA A 52 -8.88 -6.21 -6.49
N VAL A 53 -8.24 -5.88 -5.37
CA VAL A 53 -7.13 -6.69 -4.84
C VAL A 53 -7.61 -8.10 -4.53
N ALA A 54 -8.77 -8.24 -3.90
CA ALA A 54 -9.35 -9.54 -3.59
C ALA A 54 -9.71 -10.33 -4.85
N GLU A 55 -10.31 -9.67 -5.83
CA GLU A 55 -10.68 -10.31 -7.10
C GLU A 55 -9.46 -10.82 -7.87
N LEU A 56 -8.34 -10.11 -7.81
CA LEU A 56 -7.10 -10.49 -8.47
C LEU A 56 -6.26 -11.47 -7.64
N ASP A 57 -6.72 -11.82 -6.45
CA ASP A 57 -6.02 -12.70 -5.53
C ASP A 57 -4.60 -12.19 -5.20
N LEU A 58 -4.49 -10.88 -5.00
CA LEU A 58 -3.22 -10.23 -4.68
C LEU A 58 -3.07 -9.90 -3.19
N GLY A 59 -3.94 -10.43 -2.36
CA GLY A 59 -3.87 -10.26 -0.92
C GLY A 59 -5.20 -9.89 -0.30
N THR A 60 -5.17 -9.58 0.98
CA THR A 60 -6.31 -9.06 1.73
C THR A 60 -6.06 -7.58 2.01
N CYS A 61 -6.69 -6.72 1.24
CA CYS A 61 -6.43 -5.28 1.30
C CYS A 61 -7.46 -4.60 2.20
N ARG A 62 -6.95 -3.85 3.17
CA ARG A 62 -7.78 -3.04 4.07
C ARG A 62 -7.83 -1.60 3.57
N ALA A 63 -9.05 -1.06 3.43
CA ALA A 63 -9.23 0.34 3.10
C ALA A 63 -9.12 1.17 4.38
N HIS A 64 -8.07 1.98 4.49
CA HIS A 64 -7.81 2.81 5.67
C HIS A 64 -8.46 4.19 5.53
N ASP A 65 -8.94 4.73 6.64
CA ASP A 65 -9.62 6.03 6.67
C ASP A 65 -8.66 7.21 6.58
N SER A 66 -7.39 6.99 6.86
CA SER A 66 -6.37 8.04 6.84
C SER A 66 -5.03 7.48 6.43
N LEU A 67 -4.14 8.36 5.98
CA LEU A 67 -2.76 7.99 5.69
C LEU A 67 -2.07 7.48 6.96
N GLU A 68 -2.31 8.13 8.09
CA GLU A 68 -1.74 7.73 9.37
C GLU A 68 -2.16 6.31 9.76
N ALA A 69 -3.41 5.95 9.53
CA ALA A 69 -3.90 4.60 9.81
C ALA A 69 -3.20 3.56 8.94
N LEU A 70 -3.01 3.86 7.66
CA LEU A 70 -2.26 2.99 6.75
C LEU A 70 -0.82 2.79 7.23
N LEU A 71 -0.15 3.86 7.62
CA LEU A 71 1.24 3.81 8.06
C LEU A 71 1.41 3.09 9.40
N ALA A 72 0.41 3.17 10.28
CA ALA A 72 0.45 2.51 11.58
C ALA A 72 0.11 1.02 11.51
N ALA A 73 -0.39 0.54 10.39
CA ALA A 73 -0.79 -0.86 10.23
C ALA A 73 0.43 -1.79 10.32
N ASP A 74 0.29 -2.89 11.06
CA ASP A 74 1.37 -3.85 11.26
C ASP A 74 1.68 -4.68 10.01
N ASP A 75 0.77 -4.69 9.05
CA ASP A 75 0.86 -5.52 7.86
C ASP A 75 1.28 -4.75 6.60
N VAL A 76 1.97 -3.61 6.75
CA VAL A 76 2.44 -2.81 5.62
C VAL A 76 3.95 -2.62 5.73
N ASP A 77 4.68 -3.16 4.75
CA ASP A 77 6.15 -3.09 4.69
C ASP A 77 6.63 -1.96 3.79
N ALA A 78 5.90 -1.67 2.73
CA ALA A 78 6.28 -0.69 1.72
C ALA A 78 5.06 0.12 1.29
N ILE A 79 5.31 1.36 0.89
CA ILE A 79 4.26 2.25 0.38
C ILE A 79 4.53 2.55 -1.09
N TRP A 80 3.49 2.42 -1.91
CA TRP A 80 3.54 2.83 -3.32
C TRP A 80 2.63 4.05 -3.48
N ILE A 81 3.25 5.20 -3.80
CA ILE A 81 2.54 6.47 -3.90
C ILE A 81 2.11 6.68 -5.35
N LEU A 82 0.81 6.60 -5.59
CA LEU A 82 0.19 6.76 -6.90
C LEU A 82 -0.87 7.86 -6.89
N SER A 83 -0.75 8.78 -5.95
CA SER A 83 -1.59 9.97 -5.86
C SER A 83 -1.06 11.08 -6.80
N PRO A 84 -1.85 12.15 -7.04
CA PRO A 84 -1.40 13.25 -7.89
C PRO A 84 -0.05 13.83 -7.47
N ASN A 85 0.72 14.30 -8.45
CA ASN A 85 2.09 14.80 -8.22
C ASN A 85 2.16 15.92 -7.17
N GLN A 86 1.16 16.80 -7.14
CA GLN A 86 1.16 17.93 -6.22
C GLN A 86 1.04 17.53 -4.74
N THR A 87 0.58 16.31 -4.46
CA THR A 87 0.45 15.81 -3.08
C THR A 87 1.60 14.89 -2.68
N ARG A 88 2.44 14.52 -3.62
CA ARG A 88 3.48 13.49 -3.41
C ARG A 88 4.48 13.89 -2.34
N LEU A 89 4.99 15.11 -2.39
CA LEU A 89 5.99 15.57 -1.42
C LEU A 89 5.41 15.61 0.00
N ALA A 90 4.19 16.12 0.15
CA ALA A 90 3.53 16.15 1.44
C ALA A 90 3.32 14.73 2.00
N THR A 91 2.92 13.79 1.14
CA THR A 91 2.76 12.39 1.52
C THR A 91 4.08 11.79 1.98
N MET A 92 5.17 12.03 1.26
CA MET A 92 6.49 11.52 1.62
C MET A 92 6.95 12.07 2.96
N ARG A 93 6.66 13.33 3.27
CA ARG A 93 7.00 13.92 4.58
C ARG A 93 6.23 13.26 5.72
N VAL A 94 4.94 13.00 5.51
CA VAL A 94 4.13 12.30 6.53
C VAL A 94 4.69 10.91 6.79
N ILE A 95 5.07 10.19 5.74
CA ILE A 95 5.66 8.86 5.88
C ILE A 95 6.99 8.94 6.65
N ALA A 96 7.87 9.85 6.26
CA ALA A 96 9.17 10.01 6.90
C ALA A 96 9.01 10.33 8.39
N ASP A 97 8.10 11.24 8.73
CA ASP A 97 7.86 11.62 10.13
C ASP A 97 7.32 10.43 10.93
N ALA A 98 6.41 9.65 10.36
CA ALA A 98 5.86 8.47 11.03
C ALA A 98 6.94 7.41 11.30
N VAL A 99 7.82 7.17 10.34
CA VAL A 99 8.91 6.21 10.48
C VAL A 99 9.89 6.68 11.54
N LYS A 100 10.29 7.95 11.51
CA LYS A 100 11.21 8.53 12.51
C LYS A 100 10.64 8.47 13.91
N ALA A 101 9.33 8.65 14.06
CA ALA A 101 8.67 8.61 15.36
C ALA A 101 8.35 7.20 15.84
N GLY A 102 8.69 6.18 15.08
CA GLY A 102 8.38 4.79 15.42
C GLY A 102 6.91 4.39 15.26
N ARG A 103 6.12 5.20 14.54
CA ARG A 103 4.70 4.94 14.32
C ARG A 103 4.42 4.10 13.07
N SER A 104 5.44 3.78 12.30
CA SER A 104 5.29 3.00 11.06
C SER A 104 6.42 2.01 10.92
N LYS A 105 6.10 0.82 10.44
CA LYS A 105 7.07 -0.24 10.14
C LYS A 105 7.52 -0.22 8.68
N VAL A 106 7.07 0.75 7.90
CA VAL A 106 7.41 0.89 6.49
C VAL A 106 8.92 1.13 6.33
N PHE A 107 9.54 0.38 5.42
CA PHE A 107 10.99 0.50 5.15
C PHE A 107 11.31 0.82 3.70
N ALA A 108 10.31 0.91 2.82
CA ALA A 108 10.52 1.20 1.40
C ALA A 108 9.36 2.05 0.86
N ILE A 109 9.70 2.94 -0.05
CA ILE A 109 8.74 3.82 -0.72
C ILE A 109 9.03 3.79 -2.22
N ALA A 110 7.97 3.65 -3.02
CA ALA A 110 8.03 3.80 -4.47
C ALA A 110 7.03 4.88 -4.92
N CYS A 111 7.35 5.57 -5.98
CA CYS A 111 6.49 6.58 -6.57
C CYS A 111 6.27 6.31 -8.06
#